data_f8a609c0ce24cfb485b90b423848f497
#
_entry.id   f8a609c0ce24cfb485b90b423848f497
#
_cell.length_a   1.000
_cell.length_b   1.000
_cell.length_c   1.000
_cell.angle_alpha   90.00
_cell.angle_beta   90.00
_cell.angle_gamma   90.00
#
_symmetry.space_group_name_H-M   'P 1'
#
loop_
_entity.id
_entity.type
_entity.pdbx_description
1 polymer ?
#
loop_
_entity_poly.entity_id
_entity_poly.type
_entity_poly.pdbx_seq_one_letter_code
_entity_poly.pdbx_strand_id
1 'polypeptide(L)'
;MTQLQTLKTDLNQTRIVSRNSDEINDDEILLKIERFSFTANNVTYGVAGDTIGYWQFFPAIDDPDNSWGCIPVWGFAEVVTSKNEVIEKGERVFGYFPPANFLLVKPIKVSPQSFSDGQEHRQELPPVYNNYVRLNSEENYDASMDNIRALLFPLHITAFCLCDALEVQSYEGASQVIIVSASSKTAIGLAQGLAETDDSPKIVGLTSKNNVEFVESLGCYNQVISYDDLGSLSIDSSVMVDMSGNQAVLSSVQSSLGDNMLKCITVGMTHWDKGGSVDEALAQAELQERTEFFFAPAHIQKRIGDWGHDGYAEKTNAFMTARSQQSRDWMQIKKISGLENFTNIYEEVVAGNINPNEGIIVDLSND
;
A
#
# COMPACT_ATOMS: atom_id res chain seq x y z
N MET A 1 -2.40 -17.54 -20.31
CA MET A 1 -2.25 -16.41 -19.36
C MET A 1 -3.06 -15.24 -19.86
N THR A 2 -3.89 -14.66 -19.01
CA THR A 2 -4.70 -13.46 -19.30
C THR A 2 -4.30 -12.38 -18.31
N GLN A 3 -4.03 -11.15 -18.78
CA GLN A 3 -3.62 -10.02 -17.96
C GLN A 3 -4.52 -8.81 -18.20
N LEU A 4 -4.83 -8.05 -17.16
CA LEU A 4 -5.25 -6.65 -17.30
C LEU A 4 -4.00 -5.77 -17.40
N GLN A 5 -3.92 -4.98 -18.45
CA GLN A 5 -2.82 -4.05 -18.69
C GLN A 5 -3.36 -2.62 -18.69
N THR A 6 -2.54 -1.70 -18.21
CA THR A 6 -2.85 -0.27 -18.10
C THR A 6 -1.88 0.51 -18.97
N LEU A 7 -2.36 1.52 -19.71
CA LEU A 7 -1.51 2.41 -20.49
C LEU A 7 -0.68 3.28 -19.54
N LYS A 8 0.66 3.20 -19.62
CA LYS A 8 1.58 3.87 -18.67
C LYS A 8 1.43 5.39 -18.65
N THR A 9 1.03 5.99 -19.78
CA THR A 9 0.84 7.45 -19.93
C THR A 9 -0.56 7.93 -19.58
N ASP A 10 -1.54 7.00 -19.41
CA ASP A 10 -2.92 7.33 -19.05
C ASP A 10 -3.55 6.15 -18.30
N LEU A 11 -3.54 6.23 -16.98
CA LEU A 11 -4.01 5.15 -16.12
C LEU A 11 -5.52 4.84 -16.27
N ASN A 12 -6.30 5.69 -16.94
CA ASN A 12 -7.70 5.41 -17.22
C ASN A 12 -7.89 4.43 -18.40
N GLN A 13 -6.85 4.18 -19.17
CA GLN A 13 -6.93 3.27 -20.30
C GLN A 13 -6.43 1.88 -19.91
N THR A 14 -7.29 0.89 -20.03
CA THR A 14 -6.97 -0.52 -19.75
C THR A 14 -7.30 -1.41 -20.95
N ARG A 15 -6.63 -2.56 -20.99
CA ARG A 15 -6.96 -3.64 -21.95
C ARG A 15 -6.76 -4.99 -21.30
N ILE A 16 -7.50 -6.00 -21.77
CA ILE A 16 -7.27 -7.41 -21.39
C ILE A 16 -6.56 -8.08 -22.55
N VAL A 17 -5.42 -8.71 -22.26
CA VAL A 17 -4.61 -9.43 -23.24
C VAL A 17 -4.46 -10.88 -22.81
N SER A 18 -4.67 -11.80 -23.74
CA SER A 18 -4.54 -13.25 -23.48
C SER A 18 -3.51 -13.86 -24.42
N ARG A 19 -2.64 -14.69 -23.84
CA ARG A 19 -1.64 -15.48 -24.57
C ARG A 19 -1.68 -16.93 -24.07
N ASN A 20 -1.41 -17.90 -24.94
CA ASN A 20 -1.19 -19.25 -24.50
C ASN A 20 -0.04 -19.29 -23.49
N SER A 21 -0.18 -20.06 -22.41
CA SER A 21 0.90 -20.21 -21.44
C SER A 21 2.08 -20.92 -22.09
N ASP A 22 3.29 -20.40 -21.82
CA ASP A 22 4.51 -21.07 -22.20
C ASP A 22 4.68 -22.35 -21.35
N GLU A 23 5.44 -23.33 -21.88
CA GLU A 23 5.86 -24.47 -21.07
C GLU A 23 6.76 -23.99 -19.93
N ILE A 24 6.57 -24.55 -18.74
CA ILE A 24 7.43 -24.23 -17.60
C ILE A 24 8.79 -24.92 -17.76
N ASN A 25 9.87 -24.22 -17.46
CA ASN A 25 11.23 -24.76 -17.46
C ASN A 25 11.52 -25.51 -16.14
N ASP A 26 12.68 -26.17 -16.09
CA ASP A 26 13.16 -26.79 -14.87
C ASP A 26 13.33 -25.72 -13.78
N ASP A 27 13.06 -26.10 -12.54
CA ASP A 27 13.03 -25.23 -11.34
C ASP A 27 11.94 -24.13 -11.32
N GLU A 28 11.07 -24.05 -12.30
CA GLU A 28 9.95 -23.10 -12.31
C GLU A 28 8.66 -23.69 -11.73
N ILE A 29 7.79 -22.82 -11.27
CA ILE A 29 6.43 -23.14 -10.86
C ILE A 29 5.44 -22.22 -11.57
N LEU A 30 4.24 -22.74 -11.84
CA LEU A 30 3.12 -21.97 -12.34
C LEU A 30 2.11 -21.75 -11.22
N LEU A 31 1.88 -20.48 -10.88
CA LEU A 31 0.88 -20.05 -9.92
C LEU A 31 -0.43 -19.70 -10.65
N LYS A 32 -1.57 -20.25 -10.21
CA LYS A 32 -2.90 -19.76 -10.54
C LYS A 32 -3.30 -18.73 -9.48
N ILE A 33 -3.51 -17.47 -9.88
CA ILE A 33 -3.93 -16.42 -8.98
C ILE A 33 -5.40 -16.63 -8.65
N GLU A 34 -5.72 -16.82 -7.37
CA GLU A 34 -7.09 -17.06 -6.89
C GLU A 34 -7.85 -15.75 -6.70
N ARG A 35 -7.19 -14.77 -6.10
CA ARG A 35 -7.75 -13.45 -5.79
C ARG A 35 -6.68 -12.43 -5.49
N PHE A 36 -7.03 -11.18 -5.69
CA PHE A 36 -6.20 -10.04 -5.29
C PHE A 36 -7.06 -8.85 -4.85
N SER A 37 -6.44 -7.91 -4.14
CA SER A 37 -7.06 -6.62 -3.80
C SER A 37 -6.68 -5.53 -4.78
N PHE A 38 -7.57 -4.55 -4.96
CA PHE A 38 -7.24 -3.33 -5.68
C PHE A 38 -7.74 -2.11 -4.91
N THR A 39 -6.86 -1.17 -4.62
CA THR A 39 -7.11 0.01 -3.78
C THR A 39 -6.44 1.25 -4.40
N ALA A 40 -6.70 2.43 -3.84
CA ALA A 40 -5.99 3.66 -4.22
C ALA A 40 -4.45 3.53 -4.13
N ASN A 41 -3.91 2.67 -3.23
CA ASN A 41 -2.48 2.39 -3.16
C ASN A 41 -1.93 1.76 -4.45
N ASN A 42 -2.72 0.94 -5.14
CA ASN A 42 -2.31 0.35 -6.42
C ASN A 42 -2.22 1.42 -7.52
N VAL A 43 -3.09 2.44 -7.48
CA VAL A 43 -2.99 3.60 -8.39
C VAL A 43 -1.64 4.32 -8.19
N THR A 44 -1.19 4.45 -6.94
CA THR A 44 0.14 5.00 -6.63
C THR A 44 1.28 4.18 -7.26
N TYR A 45 1.15 2.84 -7.33
CA TYR A 45 2.13 2.01 -8.04
C TYR A 45 2.17 2.33 -9.55
N GLY A 46 1.03 2.62 -10.16
CA GLY A 46 0.97 3.08 -11.54
C GLY A 46 1.62 4.44 -11.75
N VAL A 47 1.29 5.42 -10.90
CA VAL A 47 1.87 6.78 -10.93
C VAL A 47 3.39 6.75 -10.72
N ALA A 48 3.87 5.95 -9.78
CA ALA A 48 5.29 5.79 -9.45
C ALA A 48 6.00 4.73 -10.32
N GLY A 49 5.32 4.22 -11.34
CA GLY A 49 5.75 3.05 -12.09
C GLY A 49 7.13 3.15 -12.71
N ASP A 50 7.47 4.29 -13.30
CA ASP A 50 8.81 4.53 -13.87
C ASP A 50 9.82 4.99 -12.80
N THR A 51 9.40 5.83 -11.86
CA THR A 51 10.31 6.44 -10.86
C THR A 51 10.83 5.44 -9.85
N ILE A 52 9.96 4.50 -9.39
CA ILE A 52 10.29 3.47 -8.38
C ILE A 52 10.50 2.11 -9.04
N GLY A 53 10.13 1.96 -10.33
CA GLY A 53 10.31 0.73 -11.09
C GLY A 53 9.14 -0.27 -10.96
N TYR A 54 7.95 0.16 -10.54
CA TYR A 54 6.82 -0.76 -10.38
C TYR A 54 6.38 -1.44 -11.67
N TRP A 55 6.53 -0.79 -12.85
CA TRP A 55 6.25 -1.41 -14.14
C TRP A 55 7.15 -2.60 -14.49
N GLN A 56 8.32 -2.69 -13.85
CA GLN A 56 9.31 -3.74 -14.13
C GLN A 56 8.98 -5.06 -13.42
N PHE A 57 8.12 -5.05 -12.36
CA PHE A 57 7.79 -6.28 -11.64
C PHE A 57 7.10 -7.31 -12.52
N PHE A 58 6.19 -6.86 -13.38
CA PHE A 58 5.39 -7.73 -14.24
C PHE A 58 5.25 -7.11 -15.63
N PRO A 59 6.16 -7.45 -16.56
CA PRO A 59 6.08 -6.96 -17.93
C PRO A 59 4.74 -7.32 -18.60
N ALA A 60 4.19 -6.38 -19.35
CA ALA A 60 2.99 -6.62 -20.13
C ALA A 60 3.29 -7.61 -21.27
N ILE A 61 2.43 -8.63 -21.44
CA ILE A 61 2.53 -9.55 -22.59
C ILE A 61 2.05 -8.85 -23.85
N ASP A 62 2.63 -9.20 -24.99
CA ASP A 62 2.29 -8.68 -26.32
C ASP A 62 2.33 -7.14 -26.39
N ASP A 63 3.38 -6.54 -25.80
CA ASP A 63 3.62 -5.11 -25.77
C ASP A 63 5.03 -4.74 -26.30
N PRO A 64 5.27 -4.82 -27.61
CA PRO A 64 6.59 -4.59 -28.20
C PRO A 64 7.10 -3.15 -28.01
N ASP A 65 6.20 -2.19 -27.87
CA ASP A 65 6.53 -0.77 -27.71
C ASP A 65 6.74 -0.35 -26.24
N ASN A 66 6.55 -1.28 -25.29
CA ASN A 66 6.62 -1.04 -23.85
C ASN A 66 5.72 0.12 -23.37
N SER A 67 4.56 0.28 -24.01
CA SER A 67 3.60 1.34 -23.69
C SER A 67 2.62 0.96 -22.60
N TRP A 68 2.42 -0.32 -22.37
CA TRP A 68 1.51 -0.89 -21.38
C TRP A 68 2.27 -1.49 -20.19
N GLY A 69 1.61 -1.58 -19.07
CA GLY A 69 2.16 -2.18 -17.86
C GLY A 69 1.08 -2.91 -17.06
N CYS A 70 1.51 -3.75 -16.14
CA CYS A 70 0.63 -4.35 -15.14
C CYS A 70 0.81 -3.60 -13.83
N ILE A 71 -0.24 -2.94 -13.33
CA ILE A 71 -0.22 -2.38 -11.97
C ILE A 71 -0.22 -3.53 -10.97
N PRO A 72 0.84 -3.72 -10.18
CA PRO A 72 0.93 -4.86 -9.30
C PRO A 72 -0.11 -4.86 -8.19
N VAL A 73 -0.48 -6.06 -7.73
CA VAL A 73 -1.52 -6.29 -6.72
C VAL A 73 -1.04 -7.26 -5.65
N TRP A 74 -1.64 -7.21 -4.45
CA TRP A 74 -1.42 -8.17 -3.39
C TRP A 74 -2.56 -9.18 -3.34
N GLY A 75 -2.23 -10.45 -3.19
CA GLY A 75 -3.23 -11.48 -3.24
C GLY A 75 -2.75 -12.88 -2.91
N PHE A 76 -3.52 -13.86 -3.35
CA PHE A 76 -3.31 -15.28 -3.10
C PHE A 76 -3.28 -16.06 -4.40
N ALA A 77 -2.44 -17.10 -4.44
CA ALA A 77 -2.35 -18.01 -5.58
C ALA A 77 -2.10 -19.43 -5.11
N GLU A 78 -2.45 -20.40 -5.98
CA GLU A 78 -2.15 -21.82 -5.80
C GLU A 78 -1.09 -22.26 -6.83
N VAL A 79 -0.16 -23.11 -6.41
CA VAL A 79 0.79 -23.78 -7.29
C VAL A 79 0.05 -24.86 -8.10
N VAL A 80 -0.22 -24.62 -9.37
CA VAL A 80 -0.94 -25.58 -10.25
C VAL A 80 0.00 -26.51 -11.00
N THR A 81 1.24 -26.09 -11.22
CA THR A 81 2.30 -26.93 -11.81
C THR A 81 3.63 -26.58 -11.14
N SER A 82 4.43 -27.59 -10.81
CA SER A 82 5.77 -27.40 -10.25
C SER A 82 6.77 -28.32 -10.93
N LYS A 83 7.93 -27.76 -11.28
CA LYS A 83 9.15 -28.48 -11.60
C LYS A 83 10.27 -28.19 -10.59
N ASN A 84 9.92 -27.60 -9.44
CA ASN A 84 10.82 -27.37 -8.32
C ASN A 84 10.78 -28.57 -7.37
N GLU A 85 11.93 -28.95 -6.80
CA GLU A 85 12.04 -30.13 -5.93
C GLU A 85 11.41 -29.97 -4.54
N VAL A 86 11.18 -28.71 -4.09
CA VAL A 86 10.77 -28.39 -2.71
C VAL A 86 9.34 -27.85 -2.64
N ILE A 87 8.88 -27.18 -3.71
CA ILE A 87 7.55 -26.57 -3.74
C ILE A 87 6.61 -27.50 -4.49
N GLU A 88 5.55 -27.93 -3.81
CA GLU A 88 4.63 -28.92 -4.35
C GLU A 88 3.39 -28.28 -4.99
N LYS A 89 2.81 -29.00 -5.96
CA LYS A 89 1.49 -28.64 -6.50
C LYS A 89 0.43 -28.67 -5.40
N GLY A 90 -0.46 -27.66 -5.40
CA GLY A 90 -1.52 -27.47 -4.40
C GLY A 90 -1.11 -26.59 -3.23
N GLU A 91 0.15 -26.20 -3.13
CA GLU A 91 0.55 -25.20 -2.15
C GLU A 91 -0.08 -23.83 -2.45
N ARG A 92 -0.57 -23.17 -1.41
CA ARG A 92 -1.08 -21.80 -1.50
C ARG A 92 -0.06 -20.80 -1.01
N VAL A 93 0.01 -19.67 -1.70
CA VAL A 93 0.95 -18.60 -1.38
C VAL A 93 0.26 -17.25 -1.31
N PHE A 94 0.80 -16.37 -0.46
CA PHE A 94 0.47 -14.95 -0.41
C PHE A 94 1.64 -14.14 -0.94
N GLY A 95 1.38 -13.12 -1.77
CA GLY A 95 2.45 -12.31 -2.32
C GLY A 95 1.98 -11.21 -3.27
N TYR A 96 2.93 -10.75 -4.09
CA TYR A 96 2.77 -9.66 -5.04
C TYR A 96 2.64 -10.21 -6.45
N PHE A 97 1.57 -9.85 -7.15
CA PHE A 97 1.17 -10.46 -8.42
C PHE A 97 0.86 -9.40 -9.49
N PRO A 98 0.89 -9.78 -10.78
CA PRO A 98 0.18 -9.01 -11.80
C PRO A 98 -1.34 -9.18 -11.63
N PRO A 99 -2.17 -8.25 -12.12
CA PRO A 99 -3.62 -8.46 -12.27
C PRO A 99 -3.87 -9.43 -13.44
N ALA A 100 -3.65 -10.72 -13.19
CA ALA A 100 -3.66 -11.81 -14.17
C ALA A 100 -4.19 -13.10 -13.53
N ASN A 101 -4.55 -14.08 -14.37
CA ASN A 101 -4.98 -15.39 -13.88
C ASN A 101 -3.81 -16.34 -13.55
N PHE A 102 -2.62 -16.14 -14.13
CA PHE A 102 -1.43 -16.96 -13.88
C PHE A 102 -0.17 -16.12 -13.76
N LEU A 103 0.81 -16.66 -13.02
CA LEU A 103 2.17 -16.13 -12.94
C LEU A 103 3.18 -17.27 -12.97
N LEU A 104 4.17 -17.18 -13.86
CA LEU A 104 5.34 -18.03 -13.86
C LEU A 104 6.39 -17.47 -12.91
N VAL A 105 6.89 -18.30 -11.99
CA VAL A 105 7.87 -17.92 -10.97
C VAL A 105 9.05 -18.89 -11.01
N LYS A 106 10.25 -18.38 -10.82
CA LYS A 106 11.49 -19.15 -10.60
C LYS A 106 11.88 -19.07 -9.12
N PRO A 107 11.47 -20.04 -8.28
CA PRO A 107 11.75 -19.97 -6.85
C PRO A 107 13.24 -19.99 -6.54
N ILE A 108 13.68 -19.04 -5.74
CA ILE A 108 15.01 -18.97 -5.12
C ILE A 108 14.88 -18.70 -3.63
N LYS A 109 15.93 -18.95 -2.86
CA LYS A 109 15.94 -18.77 -1.39
C LYS A 109 14.77 -19.49 -0.72
N VAL A 110 14.47 -20.70 -1.16
CA VAL A 110 13.33 -21.48 -0.67
C VAL A 110 13.56 -21.89 0.78
N SER A 111 12.59 -21.57 1.64
CA SER A 111 12.52 -21.99 3.04
C SER A 111 11.16 -22.65 3.33
N PRO A 112 10.93 -23.23 4.49
CA PRO A 112 9.59 -23.71 4.85
C PRO A 112 8.52 -22.62 4.83
N GLN A 113 8.88 -21.37 5.15
CA GLN A 113 7.94 -20.25 5.31
C GLN A 113 7.75 -19.43 4.03
N SER A 114 8.74 -19.38 3.16
CA SER A 114 8.68 -18.51 1.98
C SER A 114 9.69 -18.88 0.91
N PHE A 115 9.52 -18.29 -0.26
CA PHE A 115 10.52 -18.24 -1.32
C PHE A 115 10.49 -16.89 -2.02
N SER A 116 11.55 -16.55 -2.74
CA SER A 116 11.61 -15.34 -3.59
C SER A 116 11.54 -15.72 -5.06
N ASP A 117 11.03 -14.83 -5.90
CA ASP A 117 11.11 -14.97 -7.35
C ASP A 117 12.49 -14.54 -7.86
N GLY A 118 13.16 -15.45 -8.57
CA GLY A 118 14.47 -15.26 -9.17
C GLY A 118 14.44 -14.88 -10.65
N GLN A 119 13.31 -14.46 -11.20
CA GLN A 119 13.22 -13.97 -12.57
C GLN A 119 14.13 -12.76 -12.77
N GLU A 120 14.88 -12.74 -13.88
CA GLU A 120 15.97 -11.78 -14.12
C GLU A 120 15.51 -10.32 -14.03
N HIS A 121 14.34 -9.99 -14.60
CA HIS A 121 13.79 -8.64 -14.61
C HIS A 121 13.39 -8.11 -13.23
N ARG A 122 13.36 -8.95 -12.17
CA ARG A 122 12.99 -8.58 -10.79
C ARG A 122 14.17 -8.51 -9.83
N GLN A 123 15.37 -8.91 -10.24
CA GLN A 123 16.52 -9.07 -9.33
C GLN A 123 17.00 -7.75 -8.72
N GLU A 124 16.92 -6.66 -9.48
CA GLU A 124 17.34 -5.31 -9.03
C GLU A 124 16.21 -4.53 -8.30
N LEU A 125 15.01 -5.12 -8.22
CA LEU A 125 13.86 -4.48 -7.59
C LEU A 125 13.84 -4.76 -6.07
N PRO A 126 13.13 -3.92 -5.26
CA PRO A 126 13.10 -4.09 -3.82
C PRO A 126 12.65 -5.50 -3.38
N PRO A 127 13.49 -6.25 -2.63
CA PRO A 127 13.28 -7.68 -2.35
C PRO A 127 11.96 -8.00 -1.65
N VAL A 128 11.38 -7.03 -0.91
CA VAL A 128 10.12 -7.20 -0.18
C VAL A 128 8.95 -7.57 -1.10
N TYR A 129 8.97 -7.11 -2.35
CA TYR A 129 7.94 -7.42 -3.35
C TYR A 129 8.18 -8.72 -4.11
N ASN A 130 9.35 -9.36 -3.93
CA ASN A 130 9.70 -10.61 -4.61
C ASN A 130 9.46 -11.84 -3.73
N ASN A 131 9.01 -11.65 -2.50
CA ASN A 131 8.82 -12.73 -1.52
C ASN A 131 7.39 -13.25 -1.54
N TYR A 132 7.24 -14.58 -1.56
CA TYR A 132 5.98 -15.30 -1.48
C TYR A 132 5.94 -16.11 -0.19
N VAL A 133 4.94 -15.86 0.65
CA VAL A 133 4.72 -16.58 1.90
C VAL A 133 3.98 -17.88 1.63
N ARG A 134 4.52 -19.01 2.11
CA ARG A 134 3.93 -20.35 2.00
C ARG A 134 2.91 -20.55 3.12
N LEU A 135 1.62 -20.52 2.79
CA LEU A 135 0.54 -20.53 3.79
C LEU A 135 0.46 -21.84 4.57
N ASN A 136 0.88 -22.96 3.97
CA ASN A 136 0.84 -24.27 4.62
C ASN A 136 1.76 -24.40 5.84
N SER A 137 2.76 -23.54 5.97
CA SER A 137 3.69 -23.50 7.09
C SER A 137 3.45 -22.32 8.06
N GLU A 138 2.43 -21.52 7.80
CA GLU A 138 2.08 -20.40 8.67
C GLU A 138 1.26 -20.90 9.88
N GLU A 139 1.84 -20.76 11.07
CA GLU A 139 1.14 -21.12 12.30
C GLU A 139 -0.12 -20.23 12.49
N ASN A 140 -1.24 -20.87 12.83
CA ASN A 140 -2.52 -20.19 13.03
C ASN A 140 -3.07 -19.46 11.78
N TYR A 141 -2.72 -19.92 10.58
CA TYR A 141 -3.29 -19.37 9.36
C TYR A 141 -4.83 -19.47 9.35
N ASP A 142 -5.49 -18.33 9.15
CA ASP A 142 -6.95 -18.22 9.07
C ASP A 142 -7.36 -17.71 7.69
N ALA A 143 -7.84 -18.62 6.84
CA ALA A 143 -8.31 -18.28 5.48
C ALA A 143 -9.50 -17.31 5.45
N SER A 144 -10.25 -17.15 6.56
CA SER A 144 -11.32 -16.16 6.65
C SER A 144 -10.79 -14.71 6.60
N MET A 145 -9.50 -14.52 6.89
CA MET A 145 -8.80 -13.24 6.88
C MET A 145 -8.11 -12.93 5.54
N ASP A 146 -8.15 -13.84 4.55
CA ASP A 146 -7.45 -13.67 3.27
C ASP A 146 -7.79 -12.33 2.59
N ASN A 147 -9.06 -11.97 2.52
CA ASN A 147 -9.48 -10.74 1.87
C ASN A 147 -8.96 -9.50 2.61
N ILE A 148 -9.02 -9.51 3.93
CA ILE A 148 -8.48 -8.43 4.78
C ILE A 148 -6.97 -8.34 4.60
N ARG A 149 -6.27 -9.48 4.60
CA ARG A 149 -4.82 -9.53 4.38
C ARG A 149 -4.43 -8.96 3.02
N ALA A 150 -5.11 -9.38 1.94
CA ALA A 150 -4.84 -8.86 0.61
C ALA A 150 -5.01 -7.32 0.55
N LEU A 151 -6.07 -6.79 1.17
CA LEU A 151 -6.39 -5.36 1.18
C LEU A 151 -5.42 -4.54 2.04
N LEU A 152 -5.07 -5.03 3.22
CA LEU A 152 -4.48 -4.21 4.25
C LEU A 152 -2.99 -4.49 4.49
N PHE A 153 -2.45 -5.62 4.03
CA PHE A 153 -1.04 -5.94 4.23
C PHE A 153 -0.08 -4.80 3.83
N PRO A 154 -0.12 -4.27 2.58
CA PRO A 154 0.80 -3.20 2.19
C PRO A 154 0.56 -1.89 2.94
N LEU A 155 -0.67 -1.65 3.38
CA LEU A 155 -1.08 -0.43 4.05
C LEU A 155 -0.73 -0.46 5.53
N HIS A 156 -0.99 -1.59 6.19
CA HIS A 156 -0.67 -1.78 7.60
C HIS A 156 0.83 -1.89 7.86
N ILE A 157 1.61 -2.49 6.93
CA ILE A 157 3.08 -2.50 7.06
C ILE A 157 3.64 -1.08 6.99
N THR A 158 3.09 -0.23 6.12
CA THR A 158 3.45 1.18 6.04
C THR A 158 3.03 1.93 7.31
N ALA A 159 1.83 1.68 7.82
CA ALA A 159 1.34 2.25 9.07
C ALA A 159 2.22 1.87 10.27
N PHE A 160 2.62 0.58 10.39
CA PHE A 160 3.57 0.11 11.39
C PHE A 160 4.90 0.88 11.31
N CYS A 161 5.47 0.97 10.10
CA CYS A 161 6.74 1.67 9.91
C CYS A 161 6.66 3.16 10.27
N LEU A 162 5.52 3.81 10.02
CA LEU A 162 5.28 5.20 10.41
C LEU A 162 5.13 5.36 11.92
N CYS A 163 4.37 4.47 12.59
CA CYS A 163 4.28 4.47 14.05
C CYS A 163 5.69 4.37 14.68
N ASP A 164 6.46 3.35 14.28
CA ASP A 164 7.80 3.13 14.77
C ASP A 164 8.75 4.31 14.49
N ALA A 165 8.67 4.92 13.30
CA ALA A 165 9.49 6.08 12.96
C ALA A 165 9.16 7.30 13.82
N LEU A 166 7.89 7.56 14.06
CA LEU A 166 7.42 8.66 14.91
C LEU A 166 7.82 8.46 16.38
N GLU A 167 7.62 7.26 16.91
CA GLU A 167 8.00 6.91 18.30
C GLU A 167 9.50 7.08 18.52
N VAL A 168 10.33 6.55 17.64
CA VAL A 168 11.80 6.62 17.76
C VAL A 168 12.31 8.06 17.73
N GLN A 169 11.66 8.92 16.97
CA GLN A 169 11.97 10.35 16.93
C GLN A 169 11.28 11.14 18.04
N SER A 170 10.62 10.47 19.00
CA SER A 170 9.83 11.10 20.08
C SER A 170 8.89 12.16 19.52
N TYR A 171 8.28 11.89 18.36
CA TYR A 171 7.37 12.79 17.64
C TYR A 171 7.96 14.20 17.39
N GLU A 172 9.28 14.33 17.27
CA GLU A 172 10.00 15.62 17.20
C GLU A 172 9.65 16.59 18.36
N GLY A 173 9.12 16.08 19.47
CA GLY A 173 8.62 16.87 20.60
C GLY A 173 7.28 17.57 20.33
N ALA A 174 6.54 17.13 19.31
CA ALA A 174 5.22 17.67 18.99
C ALA A 174 4.17 17.28 20.04
N SER A 175 3.19 18.17 20.24
CA SER A 175 2.02 17.90 21.10
C SER A 175 0.84 17.30 20.32
N GLN A 176 0.89 17.34 18.98
CA GLN A 176 -0.09 16.68 18.12
C GLN A 176 0.53 16.08 16.86
N VAL A 177 -0.07 14.98 16.38
CA VAL A 177 0.20 14.37 15.08
C VAL A 177 -1.00 14.63 14.19
N ILE A 178 -0.79 15.33 13.08
CA ILE A 178 -1.83 15.65 12.10
C ILE A 178 -1.72 14.64 10.95
N ILE A 179 -2.79 13.88 10.70
CA ILE A 179 -2.85 12.88 9.63
C ILE A 179 -3.78 13.37 8.52
N VAL A 180 -3.20 13.70 7.37
CA VAL A 180 -3.96 14.16 6.20
C VAL A 180 -4.44 12.94 5.39
N SER A 181 -5.65 13.00 4.85
CA SER A 181 -6.39 11.86 4.27
C SER A 181 -6.76 10.81 5.33
N ALA A 182 -7.30 11.28 6.47
CA ALA A 182 -7.61 10.47 7.65
C ALA A 182 -8.55 9.28 7.38
N SER A 183 -9.33 9.31 6.30
CA SER A 183 -10.19 8.21 5.86
C SER A 183 -9.46 7.14 5.04
N SER A 184 -8.20 7.36 4.65
CA SER A 184 -7.43 6.34 3.93
C SER A 184 -7.04 5.18 4.84
N LYS A 185 -7.01 3.96 4.29
CA LYS A 185 -6.74 2.75 5.06
C LYS A 185 -5.38 2.77 5.78
N THR A 186 -4.36 3.36 5.16
CA THR A 186 -3.05 3.56 5.81
C THR A 186 -3.14 4.54 6.98
N ALA A 187 -3.87 5.65 6.80
CA ALA A 187 -4.08 6.64 7.85
C ALA A 187 -4.84 6.06 9.05
N ILE A 188 -5.86 5.25 8.78
CA ILE A 188 -6.61 4.53 9.83
C ILE A 188 -5.67 3.61 10.61
N GLY A 189 -4.86 2.80 9.92
CA GLY A 189 -3.89 1.92 10.56
C GLY A 189 -2.85 2.67 11.39
N LEU A 190 -2.38 3.83 10.91
CA LEU A 190 -1.48 4.71 11.66
C LEU A 190 -2.16 5.26 12.91
N ALA A 191 -3.35 5.84 12.77
CA ALA A 191 -4.08 6.43 13.89
C ALA A 191 -4.42 5.39 14.97
N GLN A 192 -4.84 4.19 14.56
CA GLN A 192 -5.08 3.08 15.48
C GLN A 192 -3.81 2.64 16.22
N GLY A 193 -2.67 2.59 15.53
CA GLY A 193 -1.38 2.28 16.15
C GLY A 193 -0.96 3.32 17.18
N LEU A 194 -1.02 4.59 16.81
CA LEU A 194 -0.70 5.70 17.71
C LEU A 194 -1.64 5.77 18.92
N ALA A 195 -2.93 5.48 18.74
CA ALA A 195 -3.91 5.51 19.83
C ALA A 195 -3.68 4.41 20.90
N GLU A 196 -2.91 3.38 20.58
CA GLU A 196 -2.52 2.31 21.53
C GLU A 196 -1.18 2.59 22.25
N THR A 197 -0.49 3.67 21.88
CA THR A 197 0.79 4.06 22.48
C THR A 197 0.53 5.00 23.69
N ASP A 198 1.01 4.66 24.86
CA ASP A 198 0.73 5.36 26.13
C ASP A 198 1.09 6.88 26.11
N ASP A 199 2.18 7.24 25.45
CA ASP A 199 2.70 8.62 25.40
C ASP A 199 2.46 9.29 24.02
N SER A 200 1.47 8.81 23.25
CA SER A 200 1.16 9.38 21.94
C SER A 200 0.64 10.81 22.06
N PRO A 201 1.13 11.75 21.24
CA PRO A 201 0.53 13.08 21.11
C PRO A 201 -0.93 13.01 20.66
N LYS A 202 -1.65 14.13 20.79
CA LYS A 202 -3.01 14.25 20.27
C LYS A 202 -3.05 13.89 18.76
N ILE A 203 -3.92 12.98 18.36
CA ILE A 203 -4.08 12.53 16.97
C ILE A 203 -5.20 13.33 16.32
N VAL A 204 -4.87 14.14 15.30
CA VAL A 204 -5.82 14.96 14.55
C VAL A 204 -5.96 14.44 13.12
N GLY A 205 -7.16 14.04 12.74
CA GLY A 205 -7.46 13.58 11.40
C GLY A 205 -8.01 14.70 10.52
N LEU A 206 -7.38 14.94 9.36
CA LEU A 206 -7.91 15.84 8.32
C LEU A 206 -8.49 15.04 7.18
N THR A 207 -9.73 15.31 6.79
CA THR A 207 -10.44 14.56 5.75
C THR A 207 -11.42 15.43 4.97
N SER A 208 -12.00 14.89 3.88
CA SER A 208 -13.10 15.56 3.18
C SER A 208 -14.36 15.57 4.02
N LYS A 209 -15.21 16.58 3.82
CA LYS A 209 -16.48 16.75 4.57
C LYS A 209 -17.33 15.47 4.58
N ASN A 210 -17.41 14.78 3.45
CA ASN A 210 -18.23 13.56 3.31
C ASN A 210 -17.71 12.38 4.14
N ASN A 211 -16.44 12.40 4.56
CA ASN A 211 -15.82 11.32 5.30
C ASN A 211 -15.70 11.60 6.81
N VAL A 212 -16.09 12.78 7.29
CA VAL A 212 -15.95 13.17 8.71
C VAL A 212 -16.65 12.17 9.63
N GLU A 213 -17.93 11.91 9.40
CA GLU A 213 -18.73 10.98 10.22
C GLU A 213 -18.11 9.57 10.27
N PHE A 214 -17.64 9.07 9.13
CA PHE A 214 -16.95 7.78 9.08
C PHE A 214 -15.65 7.79 9.91
N VAL A 215 -14.81 8.83 9.77
CA VAL A 215 -13.54 8.92 10.47
C VAL A 215 -13.75 9.08 11.99
N GLU A 216 -14.75 9.85 12.42
CA GLU A 216 -15.13 9.97 13.83
C GLU A 216 -15.60 8.63 14.41
N SER A 217 -16.38 7.85 13.63
CA SER A 217 -16.89 6.55 14.06
C SER A 217 -15.79 5.51 14.33
N LEU A 218 -14.59 5.70 13.79
CA LEU A 218 -13.43 4.79 14.03
C LEU A 218 -12.88 4.89 15.46
N GLY A 219 -13.11 5.98 16.17
CA GLY A 219 -12.73 6.18 17.58
C GLY A 219 -11.22 6.24 17.86
N CYS A 220 -10.37 6.30 16.82
CA CYS A 220 -8.90 6.36 16.97
C CYS A 220 -8.31 7.76 16.81
N TYR A 221 -9.11 8.76 16.47
CA TYR A 221 -8.71 10.17 16.39
C TYR A 221 -9.24 10.95 17.59
N ASN A 222 -8.42 11.80 18.19
CA ASN A 222 -8.86 12.70 19.24
C ASN A 222 -9.70 13.86 18.70
N GLN A 223 -9.46 14.25 17.43
CA GLN A 223 -10.20 15.28 16.72
C GLN A 223 -10.22 14.96 15.23
N VAL A 224 -11.35 15.19 14.57
CA VAL A 224 -11.50 15.10 13.11
C VAL A 224 -11.92 16.47 12.58
N ILE A 225 -11.22 16.94 11.54
CA ILE A 225 -11.45 18.26 10.94
C ILE A 225 -11.66 18.09 9.44
N SER A 226 -12.71 18.70 8.90
CA SER A 226 -12.93 18.78 7.47
C SER A 226 -11.90 19.69 6.78
N TYR A 227 -11.50 19.37 5.56
CA TYR A 227 -10.71 20.29 4.74
C TYR A 227 -11.37 21.64 4.51
N ASP A 228 -12.72 21.72 4.66
CA ASP A 228 -13.47 22.97 4.55
C ASP A 228 -13.40 23.82 5.83
N ASP A 229 -12.89 23.28 6.94
CA ASP A 229 -12.86 23.94 8.26
C ASP A 229 -11.46 23.89 8.91
N LEU A 230 -10.41 24.03 8.12
CA LEU A 230 -9.02 24.03 8.61
C LEU A 230 -8.75 25.16 9.61
N GLY A 231 -9.59 26.21 9.66
CA GLY A 231 -9.53 27.26 10.67
C GLY A 231 -9.77 26.78 12.11
N SER A 232 -10.35 25.61 12.31
CA SER A 232 -10.55 24.99 13.63
C SER A 232 -9.34 24.19 14.12
N LEU A 233 -8.28 24.05 13.32
CA LEU A 233 -7.05 23.38 13.70
C LEU A 233 -6.31 24.17 14.79
N SER A 234 -5.96 23.48 15.89
CA SER A 234 -5.13 24.07 16.95
C SER A 234 -3.72 24.38 16.44
N ILE A 235 -3.19 25.54 16.80
CA ILE A 235 -1.84 26.01 16.43
C ILE A 235 -0.81 25.49 17.44
N ASP A 236 -0.86 24.21 17.75
CA ASP A 236 0.08 23.53 18.63
C ASP A 236 1.28 22.98 17.85
N SER A 237 2.38 22.65 18.55
CA SER A 237 3.54 22.00 17.93
C SER A 237 3.13 20.68 17.30
N SER A 238 3.43 20.51 16.00
CA SER A 238 2.83 19.46 15.17
C SER A 238 3.86 18.72 14.32
N VAL A 239 3.69 17.41 14.22
CA VAL A 239 4.19 16.61 13.10
C VAL A 239 3.01 16.30 12.18
N MET A 240 3.16 16.58 10.88
CA MET A 240 2.15 16.27 9.88
C MET A 240 2.55 15.04 9.07
N VAL A 241 1.63 14.10 8.91
CA VAL A 241 1.79 12.93 8.02
C VAL A 241 0.81 13.07 6.87
N ASP A 242 1.33 13.32 5.68
CA ASP A 242 0.51 13.51 4.48
C ASP A 242 0.42 12.22 3.65
N MET A 243 -0.79 11.73 3.49
CA MET A 243 -1.14 10.60 2.62
C MET A 243 -2.04 11.02 1.45
N SER A 244 -2.26 12.33 1.26
CA SER A 244 -3.18 12.84 0.25
C SER A 244 -2.48 13.35 -1.01
N GLY A 245 -1.29 13.91 -0.86
CA GLY A 245 -0.62 14.68 -1.92
C GLY A 245 -1.37 15.96 -2.33
N ASN A 246 -2.37 16.41 -1.54
CA ASN A 246 -3.17 17.60 -1.86
C ASN A 246 -2.45 18.86 -1.44
N GLN A 247 -1.80 19.52 -2.40
CA GLN A 247 -0.99 20.71 -2.17
C GLN A 247 -1.79 21.87 -1.57
N ALA A 248 -3.06 22.02 -1.92
CA ALA A 248 -3.90 23.11 -1.34
C ALA A 248 -4.13 22.90 0.15
N VAL A 249 -4.41 21.66 0.59
CA VAL A 249 -4.54 21.31 2.00
C VAL A 249 -3.21 21.51 2.73
N LEU A 250 -2.11 20.99 2.17
CA LEU A 250 -0.77 21.11 2.77
C LEU A 250 -0.36 22.56 2.99
N SER A 251 -0.49 23.40 1.96
CA SER A 251 -0.16 24.84 2.04
C SER A 251 -1.03 25.55 3.07
N SER A 252 -2.32 25.21 3.16
CA SER A 252 -3.23 25.81 4.14
C SER A 252 -2.85 25.43 5.57
N VAL A 253 -2.55 24.14 5.84
CA VAL A 253 -2.13 23.67 7.17
C VAL A 253 -0.79 24.29 7.54
N GLN A 254 0.18 24.33 6.62
CA GLN A 254 1.47 24.97 6.84
C GLN A 254 1.33 26.45 7.18
N SER A 255 0.52 27.20 6.42
CA SER A 255 0.28 28.62 6.68
C SER A 255 -0.37 28.86 8.03
N SER A 256 -1.24 27.94 8.48
CA SER A 256 -1.89 28.04 9.79
C SER A 256 -0.94 27.74 10.95
N LEU A 257 -0.07 26.74 10.80
CA LEU A 257 0.85 26.31 11.86
C LEU A 257 2.14 27.13 11.90
N GLY A 258 2.63 27.62 10.77
CA GLY A 258 3.91 28.33 10.68
C GLY A 258 5.06 27.53 11.32
N ASP A 259 5.77 28.15 12.26
CA ASP A 259 6.89 27.50 12.97
C ASP A 259 6.46 26.34 13.89
N ASN A 260 5.17 26.23 14.22
CA ASN A 260 4.67 25.09 15.00
C ASN A 260 4.56 23.80 14.16
N MET A 261 4.69 23.86 12.83
CA MET A 261 4.88 22.66 12.03
C MET A 261 6.35 22.24 12.08
N LEU A 262 6.68 21.31 12.97
CA LEU A 262 8.04 20.87 13.22
C LEU A 262 8.57 19.99 12.08
N LYS A 263 7.69 19.12 11.53
CA LYS A 263 8.02 18.19 10.44
C LYS A 263 6.79 17.84 9.60
N CYS A 264 7.00 17.60 8.32
CA CYS A 264 6.03 17.04 7.41
C CYS A 264 6.58 15.73 6.83
N ILE A 265 5.88 14.62 7.02
CA ILE A 265 6.21 13.31 6.47
C ILE A 265 5.24 13.03 5.31
N THR A 266 5.77 12.94 4.09
CA THR A 266 4.97 12.61 2.92
C THR A 266 5.04 11.11 2.63
N VAL A 267 3.89 10.47 2.47
CA VAL A 267 3.76 9.02 2.21
C VAL A 267 3.16 8.83 0.83
N GLY A 268 3.91 8.17 -0.05
CA GLY A 268 3.56 8.06 -1.46
C GLY A 268 4.09 9.24 -2.29
N MET A 269 3.87 9.20 -3.60
CA MET A 269 4.36 10.25 -4.49
C MET A 269 3.40 11.44 -4.52
N THR A 270 3.92 12.61 -4.16
CA THR A 270 3.24 13.88 -4.35
C THR A 270 3.64 14.50 -5.69
N HIS A 271 2.66 14.98 -6.46
CA HIS A 271 2.93 15.76 -7.65
C HIS A 271 3.38 17.17 -7.24
N TRP A 272 4.55 17.59 -7.71
CA TRP A 272 5.05 18.96 -7.59
C TRP A 272 4.64 19.73 -8.85
N ASP A 273 3.60 20.56 -8.75
CA ASP A 273 3.28 21.52 -9.80
C ASP A 273 4.21 22.74 -9.70
N LYS A 274 4.90 23.03 -10.81
CA LYS A 274 5.78 24.21 -10.93
C LYS A 274 4.96 25.41 -11.37
N GLY A 275 4.60 26.29 -10.44
CA GLY A 275 4.00 27.57 -10.78
C GLY A 275 3.50 28.34 -9.55
N GLY A 276 4.23 29.37 -9.10
CA GLY A 276 3.85 30.22 -7.98
C GLY A 276 4.63 31.52 -7.90
N SER A 277 4.17 32.46 -7.07
CA SER A 277 4.84 33.74 -6.77
C SER A 277 6.15 33.53 -5.97
N VAL A 278 6.96 34.60 -5.82
CA VAL A 278 8.21 34.55 -5.02
C VAL A 278 7.93 34.17 -3.57
N ASP A 279 6.81 34.64 -3.00
CA ASP A 279 6.43 34.32 -1.62
C ASP A 279 5.98 32.86 -1.48
N GLU A 280 5.30 32.30 -2.49
CA GLU A 280 4.97 30.87 -2.57
C GLU A 280 6.20 30.01 -2.75
N ALA A 281 7.20 30.47 -3.51
CA ALA A 281 8.47 29.77 -3.67
C ALA A 281 9.30 29.74 -2.37
N LEU A 282 9.27 30.80 -1.56
CA LEU A 282 9.92 30.85 -0.24
C LEU A 282 9.20 29.92 0.75
N ALA A 283 7.88 29.97 0.81
CA ALA A 283 7.07 29.09 1.66
C ALA A 283 7.26 27.59 1.25
N GLN A 284 7.37 27.31 -0.03
CA GLN A 284 7.72 25.96 -0.53
C GLN A 284 9.15 25.54 -0.14
N ALA A 285 10.12 26.45 -0.14
CA ALA A 285 11.50 26.14 0.27
C ALA A 285 11.56 25.79 1.77
N GLU A 286 10.88 26.57 2.63
CA GLU A 286 10.78 26.25 4.06
C GLU A 286 10.03 24.95 4.34
N LEU A 287 8.97 24.65 3.56
CA LEU A 287 8.28 23.36 3.62
C LEU A 287 9.19 22.22 3.20
N GLN A 288 10.03 22.42 2.17
CA GLN A 288 10.99 21.42 1.71
C GLN A 288 12.04 21.07 2.76
N GLU A 289 12.55 22.04 3.51
CA GLU A 289 13.52 21.82 4.60
C GLU A 289 12.94 20.96 5.74
N ARG A 290 11.63 21.07 6.00
CA ARG A 290 10.93 20.32 7.06
C ARG A 290 10.20 19.08 6.52
N THR A 291 10.27 18.81 5.22
CA THR A 291 9.58 17.71 4.58
C THR A 291 10.49 16.52 4.32
N GLU A 292 10.08 15.36 4.77
CA GLU A 292 10.74 14.08 4.54
C GLU A 292 9.83 13.15 3.74
N PHE A 293 10.37 12.55 2.66
CA PHE A 293 9.67 11.48 1.96
C PHE A 293 9.87 10.15 2.68
N PHE A 294 8.78 9.52 3.06
CA PHE A 294 8.82 8.24 3.75
C PHE A 294 8.67 7.08 2.78
N PHE A 295 9.69 6.23 2.74
CA PHE A 295 9.69 5.02 1.93
C PHE A 295 9.79 3.78 2.83
N ALA A 296 8.63 3.12 3.04
CA ALA A 296 8.50 1.99 3.95
C ALA A 296 9.53 0.86 3.70
N PRO A 297 9.87 0.44 2.46
CA PRO A 297 10.90 -0.59 2.25
C PRO A 297 12.27 -0.25 2.83
N ALA A 298 12.70 1.01 2.79
CA ALA A 298 13.97 1.43 3.39
C ALA A 298 13.92 1.35 4.92
N HIS A 299 12.78 1.73 5.53
CA HIS A 299 12.56 1.60 6.97
C HIS A 299 12.54 0.14 7.42
N ILE A 300 11.89 -0.75 6.66
CA ILE A 300 11.88 -2.20 6.89
C ILE A 300 13.30 -2.76 6.94
N GLN A 301 14.13 -2.44 5.95
CA GLN A 301 15.53 -2.90 5.91
C GLN A 301 16.34 -2.42 7.11
N LYS A 302 16.16 -1.16 7.51
CA LYS A 302 16.78 -0.61 8.72
C LYS A 302 16.38 -1.42 9.96
N ARG A 303 15.08 -1.69 10.15
CA ARG A 303 14.59 -2.41 11.33
C ARG A 303 14.95 -3.89 11.33
N ILE A 304 15.04 -4.53 10.17
CA ILE A 304 15.62 -5.87 10.07
C ILE A 304 17.09 -5.86 10.52
N GLY A 305 17.84 -4.82 10.16
CA GLY A 305 19.21 -4.62 10.65
C GLY A 305 19.30 -4.45 12.16
N ASP A 306 18.35 -3.70 12.76
CA ASP A 306 18.33 -3.41 14.20
C ASP A 306 17.83 -4.58 15.05
N TRP A 307 16.81 -5.32 14.61
CA TRP A 307 16.10 -6.35 15.37
C TRP A 307 16.30 -7.78 14.90
N GLY A 308 16.93 -7.97 13.73
CA GLY A 308 16.93 -9.23 13.00
C GLY A 308 15.59 -9.53 12.34
N HIS A 309 15.55 -10.57 11.49
CA HIS A 309 14.34 -10.98 10.79
C HIS A 309 13.21 -11.41 11.73
N ASP A 310 13.55 -12.20 12.75
CA ASP A 310 12.55 -12.75 13.71
C ASP A 310 11.95 -11.63 14.56
N GLY A 311 12.77 -10.73 15.10
CA GLY A 311 12.28 -9.61 15.91
C GLY A 311 11.44 -8.62 15.11
N TYR A 312 11.80 -8.38 13.84
CA TYR A 312 10.98 -7.58 12.94
C TYR A 312 9.62 -8.26 12.66
N ALA A 313 9.64 -9.56 12.36
CA ALA A 313 8.42 -10.32 12.08
C ALA A 313 7.49 -10.39 13.30
N GLU A 314 8.01 -10.59 14.51
CA GLU A 314 7.20 -10.60 15.74
C GLU A 314 6.43 -9.28 15.93
N LYS A 315 7.13 -8.15 15.84
CA LYS A 315 6.53 -6.82 16.04
C LYS A 315 5.51 -6.48 14.96
N THR A 316 5.85 -6.73 13.69
CA THR A 316 4.95 -6.46 12.57
C THR A 316 3.72 -7.37 12.60
N ASN A 317 3.87 -8.66 12.90
CA ASN A 317 2.75 -9.60 12.98
C ASN A 317 1.77 -9.22 14.10
N ALA A 318 2.27 -8.81 15.26
CA ALA A 318 1.42 -8.34 16.37
C ALA A 318 0.59 -7.12 15.94
N PHE A 319 1.24 -6.11 15.37
CA PHE A 319 0.57 -4.90 14.86
C PHE A 319 -0.48 -5.23 13.80
N MET A 320 -0.09 -6.02 12.78
CA MET A 320 -0.95 -6.34 11.65
C MET A 320 -2.15 -7.19 12.05
N THR A 321 -1.97 -8.13 12.99
CA THR A 321 -3.06 -8.95 13.52
C THR A 321 -4.09 -8.08 14.23
N ALA A 322 -3.66 -7.18 15.10
CA ALA A 322 -4.55 -6.27 15.82
C ALA A 322 -5.33 -5.36 14.85
N ARG A 323 -4.63 -4.72 13.89
CA ARG A 323 -5.26 -3.82 12.88
C ARG A 323 -6.21 -4.60 11.97
N SER A 324 -5.86 -5.81 11.57
CA SER A 324 -6.72 -6.65 10.73
C SER A 324 -8.00 -7.06 11.45
N GLN A 325 -7.94 -7.34 12.74
CA GLN A 325 -9.13 -7.62 13.55
C GLN A 325 -10.03 -6.39 13.68
N GLN A 326 -9.47 -5.22 13.99
CA GLN A 326 -10.23 -3.96 14.08
C GLN A 326 -10.88 -3.57 12.74
N SER A 327 -10.26 -3.92 11.62
CA SER A 327 -10.83 -3.60 10.31
C SER A 327 -12.14 -4.34 10.01
N ARG A 328 -12.42 -5.45 10.70
CA ARG A 328 -13.70 -6.19 10.53
C ARG A 328 -14.92 -5.39 10.97
N ASP A 329 -14.72 -4.41 11.86
CA ASP A 329 -15.82 -3.61 12.40
C ASP A 329 -16.29 -2.52 11.43
N TRP A 330 -15.41 -2.10 10.51
CA TRP A 330 -15.71 -0.98 9.63
C TRP A 330 -15.56 -1.29 8.12
N MET A 331 -14.82 -2.36 7.73
CA MET A 331 -14.55 -2.65 6.33
C MET A 331 -15.64 -3.51 5.69
N GLN A 332 -16.14 -3.06 4.55
CA GLN A 332 -17.10 -3.78 3.70
C GLN A 332 -16.36 -4.35 2.48
N ILE A 333 -16.33 -5.69 2.39
CA ILE A 333 -15.66 -6.36 1.28
C ILE A 333 -16.60 -6.46 0.08
N LYS A 334 -16.20 -5.84 -1.05
CA LYS A 334 -16.88 -5.93 -2.34
C LYS A 334 -16.09 -6.89 -3.24
N LYS A 335 -16.70 -8.05 -3.54
CA LYS A 335 -16.10 -9.07 -4.42
C LYS A 335 -16.53 -8.84 -5.86
N ILE A 336 -15.55 -8.90 -6.76
CA ILE A 336 -15.69 -8.78 -8.21
C ILE A 336 -15.20 -10.08 -8.83
N SER A 337 -16.01 -10.77 -9.64
CA SER A 337 -15.59 -12.01 -10.30
C SER A 337 -15.00 -11.72 -11.66
N GLY A 338 -13.77 -12.19 -11.89
CA GLY A 338 -13.08 -12.14 -13.17
C GLY A 338 -12.48 -10.78 -13.54
N LEU A 339 -11.49 -10.82 -14.44
CA LEU A 339 -10.79 -9.62 -14.92
C LEU A 339 -11.70 -8.70 -15.76
N GLU A 340 -12.67 -9.25 -16.50
CA GLU A 340 -13.59 -8.44 -17.32
C GLU A 340 -14.47 -7.54 -16.45
N ASN A 341 -15.02 -8.07 -15.36
CA ASN A 341 -15.83 -7.26 -14.44
C ASN A 341 -14.96 -6.28 -13.62
N PHE A 342 -13.69 -6.61 -13.43
CA PHE A 342 -12.76 -5.73 -12.73
C PHE A 342 -12.50 -4.44 -13.51
N THR A 343 -12.52 -4.43 -14.85
CA THR A 343 -12.33 -3.20 -15.63
C THR A 343 -13.31 -2.09 -15.25
N ASN A 344 -14.56 -2.42 -14.95
CA ASN A 344 -15.59 -1.44 -14.58
C ASN A 344 -15.28 -0.79 -13.23
N ILE A 345 -14.86 -1.57 -12.23
CA ILE A 345 -14.55 -1.05 -10.90
C ILE A 345 -13.15 -0.39 -10.85
N TYR A 346 -12.25 -0.76 -11.75
CA TYR A 346 -10.93 -0.18 -11.88
C TYR A 346 -11.02 1.33 -12.12
N GLU A 347 -11.88 1.77 -13.05
CA GLU A 347 -12.11 3.20 -13.35
C GLU A 347 -12.60 3.96 -12.11
N GLU A 348 -13.53 3.38 -11.33
CA GLU A 348 -14.02 3.97 -10.08
C GLU A 348 -12.91 4.13 -9.02
N VAL A 349 -12.01 3.15 -8.91
CA VAL A 349 -10.87 3.24 -7.98
C VAL A 349 -9.87 4.31 -8.43
N VAL A 350 -9.55 4.38 -9.73
CA VAL A 350 -8.63 5.38 -10.29
C VAL A 350 -9.20 6.79 -10.13
N ALA A 351 -10.52 6.94 -10.32
CA ALA A 351 -11.22 8.22 -10.12
C ALA A 351 -11.40 8.61 -8.64
N GLY A 352 -11.06 7.72 -7.69
CA GLY A 352 -11.25 7.98 -6.25
C GLY A 352 -12.69 7.92 -5.77
N ASN A 353 -13.58 7.27 -6.53
CA ASN A 353 -15.03 7.23 -6.26
C ASN A 353 -15.45 6.06 -5.33
N ILE A 354 -14.49 5.33 -4.77
CA ILE A 354 -14.77 4.21 -3.84
C ILE A 354 -14.90 4.76 -2.42
N ASN A 355 -15.95 4.33 -1.70
CA ASN A 355 -16.11 4.70 -0.30
C ASN A 355 -14.91 4.23 0.53
N PRO A 356 -14.45 5.01 1.52
CA PRO A 356 -13.25 4.68 2.30
C PRO A 356 -13.39 3.37 3.09
N ASN A 357 -14.60 2.98 3.47
CA ASN A 357 -14.90 1.72 4.15
C ASN A 357 -15.04 0.52 3.20
N GLU A 358 -15.01 0.71 1.87
CA GLU A 358 -15.06 -0.39 0.91
C GLU A 358 -13.67 -0.95 0.61
N GLY A 359 -13.57 -2.29 0.53
CA GLY A 359 -12.40 -3.04 0.10
C GLY A 359 -12.72 -3.88 -1.14
N ILE A 360 -12.05 -3.61 -2.26
CA ILE A 360 -12.28 -4.34 -3.51
C ILE A 360 -11.41 -5.58 -3.56
N ILE A 361 -12.04 -6.75 -3.72
CA ILE A 361 -11.39 -8.04 -3.97
C ILE A 361 -11.83 -8.55 -5.34
N VAL A 362 -10.85 -8.81 -6.20
CA VAL A 362 -11.06 -9.48 -7.49
C VAL A 362 -10.85 -10.97 -7.29
N ASP A 363 -11.87 -11.76 -7.55
CA ASP A 363 -11.88 -13.23 -7.40
C ASP A 363 -11.76 -13.87 -8.77
N LEU A 364 -10.66 -14.63 -8.97
CA LEU A 364 -10.33 -15.34 -10.20
C LEU A 364 -10.44 -16.86 -10.05
N SER A 365 -11.05 -17.35 -8.98
CA SER A 365 -11.12 -18.79 -8.69
C SER A 365 -11.81 -19.60 -9.81
N ASN A 366 -12.69 -18.94 -10.56
CA ASN A 366 -13.44 -19.56 -11.66
C ASN A 366 -12.93 -19.19 -13.07
N ASP A 367 -11.82 -18.45 -13.18
CA ASP A 367 -11.22 -18.01 -14.46
C ASP A 367 -10.19 -19.00 -14.99
#